data_96028d4160b0fac73cf760d269206c0e
#
_entry.id   96028d4160b0fac73cf760d269206c0e
#
_cell.length_a   1.000
_cell.length_b   1.000
_cell.length_c   1.000
_cell.angle_alpha   90.00
_cell.angle_beta   90.00
_cell.angle_gamma   90.00
#
_symmetry.space_group_name_H-M   'P 1'
#
loop_
_entity.id
_entity.type
_entity.pdbx_description
1 polymer ?
#
loop_
_entity_poly.entity_id
_entity_poly.type
_entity_poly.pdbx_seq_one_letter_code
_entity_poly.pdbx_strand_id
1 'polypeptide(L)'
;MIKENIKEFLKDACLLEENEITDEVIGNTNKLLKELSDKEERTIRLRYGLDDGEKRTLLEVAEQFGVTREMIRQEEATAIKKLRHPTRRGMLGK
;
A
#
# COMPACT_ATOMS: atom_id res chain seq x y z
N MET A 1 -4.42 15.92 -2.60
CA MET A 1 -4.18 15.33 -1.30
C MET A 1 -4.36 13.86 -1.33
N ILE A 2 -3.62 13.18 -0.56
CA ILE A 2 -3.50 11.74 -0.70
C ILE A 2 -4.44 10.94 0.19
N LYS A 3 -5.25 11.61 1.00
CA LYS A 3 -6.13 10.90 1.93
C LYS A 3 -7.06 9.88 1.24
N GLU A 4 -7.62 10.27 0.10
CA GLU A 4 -8.50 9.36 -0.63
C GLU A 4 -7.74 8.17 -1.18
N ASN A 5 -6.49 8.39 -1.58
CA ASN A 5 -5.67 7.29 -2.05
C ASN A 5 -5.35 6.31 -0.92
N ILE A 6 -5.11 6.83 0.27
CA ILE A 6 -4.87 5.99 1.44
C ILE A 6 -6.11 5.17 1.77
N LYS A 7 -7.29 5.79 1.70
CA LYS A 7 -8.53 5.07 1.95
C LYS A 7 -8.72 3.93 0.97
N GLU A 8 -8.48 4.20 -0.32
CA GLU A 8 -8.60 3.16 -1.33
C GLU A 8 -7.62 2.02 -1.07
N PHE A 9 -6.39 2.36 -0.70
CA PHE A 9 -5.38 1.38 -0.36
C PHE A 9 -5.84 0.50 0.82
N LEU A 10 -6.37 1.12 1.85
CA LEU A 10 -6.80 0.37 3.03
C LEU A 10 -7.96 -0.57 2.69
N LYS A 11 -8.88 -0.14 1.83
CA LYS A 11 -9.98 -1.00 1.41
C LYS A 11 -9.50 -2.16 0.55
N ASP A 12 -8.67 -1.87 -0.44
CA ASP A 12 -8.26 -2.87 -1.42
C ASP A 12 -7.21 -3.82 -0.88
N ALA A 13 -6.16 -3.28 -0.31
CA ALA A 13 -5.02 -4.08 0.10
C ALA A 13 -5.18 -4.64 1.50
N CYS A 14 -5.73 -3.87 2.41
CA CYS A 14 -5.84 -4.27 3.81
C CYS A 14 -7.22 -4.80 4.16
N LEU A 15 -8.17 -4.77 3.21
CA LEU A 15 -9.51 -5.33 3.38
C LEU A 15 -10.31 -4.67 4.50
N LEU A 16 -10.06 -3.40 4.76
CA LEU A 16 -10.82 -2.68 5.76
C LEU A 16 -12.14 -2.20 5.18
N GLU A 17 -13.16 -2.16 6.03
CA GLU A 17 -14.45 -1.64 5.65
C GLU A 17 -14.52 -0.15 5.94
N GLU A 18 -15.50 0.51 5.32
CA GLU A 18 -15.60 1.97 5.43
C GLU A 18 -15.61 2.44 6.89
N ASN A 19 -16.36 1.74 7.75
CA ASN A 19 -16.47 2.14 9.13
C ASN A 19 -15.21 1.88 9.95
N GLU A 20 -14.27 1.11 9.40
CA GLU A 20 -13.00 0.86 10.09
C GLU A 20 -11.93 1.88 9.74
N ILE A 21 -12.18 2.71 8.72
CA ILE A 21 -11.18 3.66 8.23
C ILE A 21 -11.40 5.00 8.93
N THR A 22 -10.74 5.17 10.06
CA THR A 22 -10.81 6.38 10.85
C THR A 22 -9.57 7.21 10.63
N ASP A 23 -9.57 8.44 11.14
CA ASP A 23 -8.39 9.30 11.04
C ASP A 23 -7.18 8.67 11.74
N GLU A 24 -7.42 7.96 12.84
CA GLU A 24 -6.35 7.27 13.53
C GLU A 24 -5.75 6.18 12.65
N VAL A 25 -6.59 5.40 11.98
CA VAL A 25 -6.13 4.34 11.09
C VAL A 25 -5.34 4.92 9.93
N ILE A 26 -5.85 6.01 9.34
CA ILE A 26 -5.14 6.67 8.27
C ILE A 26 -3.76 7.14 8.75
N GLY A 27 -3.70 7.70 9.95
CA GLY A 27 -2.43 8.16 10.51
C GLY A 27 -1.44 7.04 10.79
N ASN A 28 -1.93 5.83 11.03
CA ASN A 28 -1.06 4.68 11.30
C ASN A 28 -0.59 3.96 10.04
N THR A 29 -1.08 4.40 8.87
CA THR A 29 -0.72 3.73 7.62
C THR A 29 0.78 3.77 7.35
N ASN A 30 1.43 4.90 7.66
CA ASN A 30 2.88 4.99 7.46
C ASN A 30 3.63 3.96 8.30
N LYS A 31 3.21 3.75 9.53
CA LYS A 31 3.84 2.74 10.38
C LYS A 31 3.67 1.35 9.81
N LEU A 32 2.48 1.07 9.30
CA LEU A 32 2.22 -0.22 8.68
C LEU A 32 3.12 -0.44 7.48
N LEU A 33 3.26 0.57 6.64
CA LEU A 33 4.08 0.45 5.44
C LEU A 33 5.54 0.23 5.75
N LYS A 34 6.03 0.71 6.90
CA LYS A 34 7.41 0.50 7.29
C LYS A 34 7.72 -0.95 7.63
N GLU A 35 6.69 -1.79 7.80
CA GLU A 35 6.89 -3.22 8.02
C GLU A 35 7.26 -3.96 6.74
N LEU A 36 7.11 -3.31 5.60
CA LEU A 36 7.47 -3.88 4.31
C LEU A 36 8.95 -3.62 4.01
N SER A 37 9.52 -4.40 3.09
CA SER A 37 10.85 -4.08 2.61
C SER A 37 10.80 -2.75 1.86
N ASP A 38 11.96 -2.11 1.67
CA ASP A 38 12.01 -0.83 0.96
C ASP A 38 11.38 -0.96 -0.42
N LYS A 39 11.68 -2.03 -1.13
CA LYS A 39 11.16 -2.25 -2.46
C LYS A 39 9.65 -2.42 -2.46
N GLU A 40 9.16 -3.22 -1.52
CA GLU A 40 7.73 -3.46 -1.39
C GLU A 40 6.99 -2.17 -1.04
N GLU A 41 7.54 -1.42 -0.10
CA GLU A 41 6.91 -0.17 0.31
C GLU A 41 6.84 0.81 -0.85
N ARG A 42 7.94 0.99 -1.57
CA ARG A 42 7.97 1.91 -2.71
C ARG A 42 6.98 1.49 -3.79
N THR A 43 6.90 0.18 -4.05
CA THR A 43 5.96 -0.32 -5.04
C THR A 43 4.53 0.02 -4.65
N ILE A 44 4.16 -0.23 -3.40
CA ILE A 44 2.82 0.08 -2.93
C ILE A 44 2.54 1.57 -2.99
N ARG A 45 3.48 2.40 -2.53
CA ARG A 45 3.27 3.85 -2.52
C ARG A 45 3.04 4.39 -3.94
N LEU A 46 3.79 3.87 -4.90
CA LEU A 46 3.65 4.33 -6.28
C LEU A 46 2.37 3.81 -6.93
N ARG A 47 2.04 2.56 -6.69
CA ARG A 47 0.86 1.97 -7.28
C ARG A 47 -0.43 2.66 -6.83
N TYR A 48 -0.54 2.96 -5.55
CA TYR A 48 -1.73 3.56 -5.00
C TYR A 48 -1.67 5.09 -4.95
N GLY A 49 -0.53 5.67 -5.30
CA GLY A 49 -0.37 7.12 -5.25
C GLY A 49 -0.47 7.67 -3.85
N LEU A 50 0.15 7.00 -2.89
CA LEU A 50 -0.01 7.40 -1.49
C LEU A 50 0.69 8.69 -1.15
N ASP A 51 1.75 9.03 -1.89
CA ASP A 51 2.53 10.23 -1.59
C ASP A 51 2.09 11.44 -2.41
N ASP A 52 1.77 11.23 -3.70
CA ASP A 52 1.47 12.35 -4.59
C ASP A 52 0.07 12.31 -5.19
N GLY A 53 -0.72 11.29 -4.84
CA GLY A 53 -2.07 11.16 -5.35
C GLY A 53 -2.18 10.59 -6.75
N GLU A 54 -1.04 10.23 -7.37
CA GLU A 54 -1.00 9.74 -8.74
C GLU A 54 -0.83 8.22 -8.74
N LYS A 55 -1.91 7.50 -9.01
CA LYS A 55 -1.84 6.04 -9.14
C LYS A 55 -1.09 5.67 -10.41
N ARG A 56 -0.30 4.61 -10.33
CA ARG A 56 0.52 4.17 -11.47
C ARG A 56 0.22 2.73 -11.81
N THR A 57 0.32 2.41 -13.10
CA THR A 57 0.16 1.05 -13.56
C THR A 57 1.38 0.22 -13.22
N LEU A 58 1.24 -1.11 -13.31
CA LEU A 58 2.37 -1.99 -13.10
C LEU A 58 3.51 -1.66 -14.07
N LEU A 59 3.16 -1.37 -15.33
CA LEU A 59 4.19 -1.04 -16.32
C LEU A 59 4.92 0.24 -15.97
N GLU A 60 4.18 1.26 -15.53
CA GLU A 60 4.80 2.53 -15.18
C GLU A 60 5.79 2.37 -14.02
N VAL A 61 5.41 1.58 -13.01
CA VAL A 61 6.31 1.35 -11.89
C VAL A 61 7.52 0.54 -12.34
N ALA A 62 7.29 -0.47 -13.19
CA ALA A 62 8.36 -1.30 -13.70
C ALA A 62 9.37 -0.46 -14.47
N GLU A 63 8.89 0.44 -15.32
CA GLU A 63 9.77 1.32 -16.10
C GLU A 63 10.56 2.24 -15.17
N GLN A 64 9.94 2.74 -14.15
CA GLN A 64 10.62 3.63 -13.20
C GLN A 64 11.73 2.91 -12.45
N PHE A 65 11.55 1.62 -12.15
CA PHE A 65 12.54 0.85 -11.42
C PHE A 65 13.52 0.12 -12.33
N GLY A 66 13.28 0.13 -13.64
CA GLY A 66 14.15 -0.59 -14.56
C GLY A 66 14.04 -2.10 -14.44
N VAL A 67 12.85 -2.60 -14.15
CA VAL A 67 12.61 -4.03 -14.02
C VAL A 67 11.40 -4.41 -14.87
N THR A 68 11.06 -5.71 -14.88
CA THR A 68 9.93 -6.16 -15.67
C THR A 68 8.62 -5.92 -14.93
N ARG A 69 7.54 -5.84 -15.71
CA ARG A 69 6.20 -5.69 -15.16
C ARG A 69 5.86 -6.86 -14.23
N GLU A 70 6.31 -8.06 -14.59
CA GLU A 70 6.04 -9.24 -13.78
C GLU A 70 6.72 -9.16 -12.42
N MET A 71 7.93 -8.59 -12.36
CA MET A 71 8.59 -8.42 -11.07
C MET A 71 7.82 -7.48 -10.16
N ILE A 72 7.27 -6.40 -10.72
CA ILE A 72 6.46 -5.48 -9.93
C ILE A 72 5.18 -6.16 -9.46
N ARG A 73 4.55 -6.95 -10.33
CA ARG A 73 3.35 -7.68 -9.95
C ARG A 73 3.62 -8.59 -8.75
N GLN A 74 4.76 -9.28 -8.78
CA GLN A 74 5.15 -10.16 -7.67
C GLN A 74 5.45 -9.38 -6.41
N GLU A 75 6.13 -8.24 -6.53
CA GLU A 75 6.41 -7.37 -5.38
C GLU A 75 5.11 -6.90 -4.73
N GLU A 76 4.17 -6.48 -5.56
CA GLU A 76 2.89 -6.01 -5.05
C GLU A 76 2.13 -7.14 -4.36
N ALA A 77 2.09 -8.31 -4.99
CA ALA A 77 1.37 -9.43 -4.40
C ALA A 77 1.97 -9.83 -3.05
N THR A 78 3.29 -9.86 -2.96
CA THR A 78 3.97 -10.18 -1.71
C THR A 78 3.68 -9.15 -0.64
N ALA A 79 3.73 -7.87 -1.02
CA ALA A 79 3.45 -6.78 -0.08
C ALA A 79 2.04 -6.88 0.46
N ILE A 80 1.07 -7.10 -0.42
CA ILE A 80 -0.33 -7.18 -0.01
C ILE A 80 -0.54 -8.36 0.93
N LYS A 81 0.09 -9.50 0.62
CA LYS A 81 -0.01 -10.66 1.48
C LYS A 81 0.49 -10.36 2.89
N LYS A 82 1.62 -9.65 2.99
CA LYS A 82 2.15 -9.26 4.29
C LYS A 82 1.20 -8.31 5.02
N LEU A 83 0.63 -7.36 4.30
CA LEU A 83 -0.26 -6.37 4.90
C LEU A 83 -1.53 -7.01 5.44
N ARG A 84 -1.97 -8.10 4.86
CA ARG A 84 -3.19 -8.80 5.30
C ARG A 84 -2.95 -9.71 6.49
N HIS A 85 -1.71 -9.88 6.90
CA HIS A 85 -1.41 -10.72 8.05
C HIS A 85 -2.03 -10.09 9.30
N PRO A 86 -2.70 -10.88 10.16
CA PRO A 86 -3.40 -10.31 11.32
C PRO A 86 -2.53 -9.45 12.23
N THR A 87 -1.27 -9.82 12.42
CA THR A 87 -0.37 -9.04 13.26
C THR A 87 -0.19 -7.63 12.73
N ARG A 88 -0.03 -7.51 11.41
CA ARG A 88 0.17 -6.20 10.79
C ARG A 88 -1.11 -5.39 10.76
N ARG A 89 -2.23 -6.05 10.48
CA ARG A 89 -3.51 -5.34 10.50
C ARG A 89 -3.79 -4.75 11.87
N GLY A 90 -3.35 -5.41 12.93
CA GLY A 90 -3.53 -4.91 14.28
C GLY A 90 -2.82 -3.61 14.55
N MET A 91 -1.82 -3.27 13.72
CA MET A 91 -1.10 -2.00 13.87
C MET A 91 -1.92 -0.80 13.43
N LEU A 92 -3.02 -1.03 12.73
CA LEU A 92 -3.82 0.07 12.18
C LEU A 92 -4.78 0.68 13.17
N GLY A 93 -4.87 0.18 14.33
CA GLY A 93 -5.67 0.82 15.32
C GLY A 93 -6.72 -0.04 15.91
N LYS A 94 -6.62 -0.60 16.79
CA LYS A 94 -7.56 -1.28 17.37
C LYS A 94 -7.54 -1.25 18.56
#